data_801c83cd6cc8a76e59c9b8c6f1541632
#
_entry.id   801c83cd6cc8a76e59c9b8c6f1541632
#
_cell.length_a   1.000
_cell.length_b   1.000
_cell.length_c   1.000
_cell.angle_alpha   90.00
_cell.angle_beta   90.00
_cell.angle_gamma   90.00
#
_symmetry.space_group_name_H-M   'P 1'
#
loop_
_entity.id
_entity.type
_entity.pdbx_description
1 polymer ?
#
loop_
_entity_poly.entity_id
_entity_poly.type
_entity_poly.pdbx_seq_one_letter_code
_entity_poly.pdbx_strand_id
1 'polypeptide(L)'
;MALKVVIAGMGSRGKDWVRELRTAPAYELAGCSDIDQKTLQAAAGALSIPLQLCFADLQTAIEQTNCDAVIVATPADRHSEASNVALSRGVAVLVEKPFTTNLKDAAGIVSLAERQRVPILVAQNFRYMRAFRTAKRLINEGALGRVGIVTCQYYAVPHQMSASLAGLQNSVLWGMSVHHLDALRYVLGKEVVGVTAESFTLPWGKLPPGASLQALLSFTDEIRATYSATYESSGHQFFERGQEFYARFVGKRATLHVFQRWLILCENGKLPRLVRRGARKLTEERIILDQLERALVSGVEPDCSGRDNLQTMAVAEACLRSATERRSINPQELLNEYR
;
A
#
# COMPACT_ATOMS: atom_id res chain seq x y z
N MET A 1 -4.27 28.98 3.34
CA MET A 1 -2.80 28.86 3.48
C MET A 1 -2.42 27.49 2.97
N ALA A 2 -1.20 27.33 2.43
CA ALA A 2 -0.73 26.01 2.05
C ALA A 2 -0.43 25.19 3.32
N LEU A 3 -0.69 23.88 3.26
CA LEU A 3 -0.39 22.93 4.33
C LEU A 3 1.12 22.66 4.36
N LYS A 4 1.72 22.85 5.51
CA LYS A 4 3.15 22.64 5.74
C LYS A 4 3.45 21.18 5.98
N VAL A 5 4.35 20.60 5.19
CA VAL A 5 4.69 19.17 5.26
C VAL A 5 6.17 18.99 5.53
N VAL A 6 6.48 18.11 6.48
CA VAL A 6 7.82 17.55 6.69
C VAL A 6 7.89 16.16 6.11
N ILE A 7 9.00 15.83 5.44
CA ILE A 7 9.28 14.47 4.96
C ILE A 7 10.31 13.80 5.84
N ALA A 8 9.96 12.65 6.43
CA ALA A 8 10.85 11.80 7.20
C ALA A 8 11.35 10.63 6.34
N GLY A 9 12.67 10.57 6.13
CA GLY A 9 13.32 9.60 5.24
C GLY A 9 13.49 10.15 3.82
N MET A 10 14.75 10.42 3.42
CA MET A 10 15.12 11.04 2.14
C MET A 10 15.71 10.05 1.13
N GLY A 11 15.33 8.77 1.25
CA GLY A 11 15.59 7.72 0.26
C GLY A 11 14.85 7.95 -1.05
N SER A 12 14.64 6.89 -1.84
CA SER A 12 13.94 7.00 -3.14
C SER A 12 12.52 7.55 -2.96
N ARG A 13 11.72 6.98 -2.03
CA ARG A 13 10.33 7.39 -1.83
C ARG A 13 10.20 8.81 -1.28
N GLY A 14 11.08 9.21 -0.34
CA GLY A 14 11.09 10.61 0.14
C GLY A 14 11.33 11.61 -0.98
N LYS A 15 12.26 11.31 -1.89
CA LYS A 15 12.51 12.15 -3.07
C LYS A 15 11.31 12.21 -4.02
N ASP A 16 10.57 11.12 -4.17
CA ASP A 16 9.36 11.10 -4.99
C ASP A 16 8.26 11.96 -4.36
N TRP A 17 8.09 11.90 -3.04
CA TRP A 17 7.15 12.77 -2.32
C TRP A 17 7.52 14.26 -2.41
N VAL A 18 8.81 14.63 -2.35
CA VAL A 18 9.24 16.03 -2.59
C VAL A 18 8.80 16.50 -3.98
N ARG A 19 9.00 15.66 -5.01
CA ARG A 19 8.58 16.00 -6.38
C ARG A 19 7.07 16.17 -6.48
N GLU A 20 6.31 15.31 -5.84
CA GLU A 20 4.85 15.36 -5.85
C GLU A 20 4.32 16.61 -5.11
N LEU A 21 4.85 16.91 -3.92
CA LEU A 21 4.47 18.13 -3.16
C LEU A 21 4.69 19.39 -3.97
N ARG A 22 5.79 19.50 -4.73
CA ARG A 22 6.09 20.66 -5.57
C ARG A 22 5.08 20.92 -6.65
N THR A 23 4.35 19.90 -7.09
CA THR A 23 3.28 20.01 -8.09
C THR A 23 1.90 20.21 -7.46
N ALA A 24 1.82 20.19 -6.14
CA ALA A 24 0.60 20.22 -5.35
C ALA A 24 0.41 21.59 -4.68
N PRO A 25 -0.36 22.54 -5.28
CA PRO A 25 -0.43 23.93 -4.81
C PRO A 25 -1.03 24.09 -3.39
N ALA A 26 -1.73 23.08 -2.90
CA ALA A 26 -2.25 23.06 -1.53
C ALA A 26 -1.16 22.82 -0.46
N TYR A 27 0.08 22.48 -0.88
CA TYR A 27 1.14 22.05 0.01
C TYR A 27 2.41 22.88 -0.10
N GLU A 28 3.13 22.98 1.01
CA GLU A 28 4.46 23.58 1.13
C GLU A 28 5.40 22.57 1.79
N LEU A 29 6.56 22.34 1.17
CA LEU A 29 7.65 21.59 1.82
C LEU A 29 8.28 22.43 2.92
N ALA A 30 7.95 22.13 4.17
CA ALA A 30 8.47 22.86 5.34
C ALA A 30 9.81 22.29 5.82
N GLY A 31 10.09 21.00 5.59
CA GLY A 31 11.35 20.38 5.98
C GLY A 31 11.51 18.95 5.49
N CYS A 32 12.75 18.48 5.56
CA CYS A 32 13.13 17.08 5.30
C CYS A 32 14.02 16.59 6.44
N SER A 33 13.82 15.36 6.89
CA SER A 33 14.70 14.74 7.89
C SER A 33 15.19 13.36 7.44
N ASP A 34 16.43 13.06 7.75
CA ASP A 34 17.00 11.71 7.63
C ASP A 34 18.12 11.55 8.66
N ILE A 35 18.18 10.38 9.31
CA ILE A 35 19.23 10.05 10.27
C ILE A 35 20.59 9.87 9.59
N ASP A 36 20.60 9.47 8.32
CA ASP A 36 21.80 9.42 7.49
C ASP A 36 22.03 10.76 6.79
N GLN A 37 22.97 11.53 7.33
CA GLN A 37 23.33 12.85 6.81
C GLN A 37 23.80 12.81 5.35
N LYS A 38 24.43 11.73 4.91
CA LYS A 38 24.87 11.58 3.51
C LYS A 38 23.67 11.47 2.58
N THR A 39 22.69 10.63 2.94
CA THR A 39 21.43 10.49 2.20
C THR A 39 20.67 11.82 2.13
N LEU A 40 20.57 12.53 3.26
CA LEU A 40 19.91 13.84 3.35
C LEU A 40 20.58 14.87 2.43
N GLN A 41 21.89 15.04 2.53
CA GLN A 41 22.65 15.98 1.71
C GLN A 41 22.58 15.66 0.21
N ALA A 42 22.72 14.37 -0.14
CA ALA A 42 22.60 13.93 -1.53
C ALA A 42 21.20 14.20 -2.10
N ALA A 43 20.15 13.98 -1.31
CA ALA A 43 18.79 14.29 -1.71
C ALA A 43 18.55 15.80 -1.83
N ALA A 44 19.06 16.59 -0.88
CA ALA A 44 18.95 18.04 -0.91
C ALA A 44 19.62 18.64 -2.16
N GLY A 45 20.84 18.20 -2.48
CA GLY A 45 21.55 18.63 -3.71
C GLY A 45 20.79 18.22 -4.97
N ALA A 46 20.35 16.96 -5.07
CA ALA A 46 19.66 16.45 -6.24
C ALA A 46 18.29 17.12 -6.51
N LEU A 47 17.64 17.60 -5.46
CA LEU A 47 16.34 18.24 -5.52
C LEU A 47 16.38 19.76 -5.29
N SER A 48 17.57 20.35 -5.15
CA SER A 48 17.74 21.78 -4.81
C SER A 48 16.86 22.19 -3.62
N ILE A 49 16.96 21.42 -2.51
CA ILE A 49 16.29 21.74 -1.25
C ILE A 49 17.25 22.64 -0.44
N PRO A 50 16.79 23.81 0.03
CA PRO A 50 17.60 24.67 0.89
C PRO A 50 18.06 23.94 2.17
N LEU A 51 19.33 24.11 2.57
CA LEU A 51 19.88 23.39 3.71
C LEU A 51 19.19 23.73 5.05
N GLN A 52 18.61 24.92 5.17
CA GLN A 52 17.80 25.32 6.32
C GLN A 52 16.50 24.48 6.49
N LEU A 53 16.08 23.74 5.46
CA LEU A 53 14.97 22.80 5.53
C LEU A 53 15.42 21.36 5.77
N CYS A 54 16.71 21.14 6.03
CA CYS A 54 17.29 19.81 6.23
C CYS A 54 17.59 19.60 7.72
N PHE A 55 16.99 18.59 8.32
CA PHE A 55 17.07 18.28 9.75
C PHE A 55 17.68 16.89 9.98
N ALA A 56 18.53 16.77 10.99
CA ALA A 56 19.15 15.49 11.36
C ALA A 56 18.14 14.49 11.96
N ASP A 57 17.08 15.00 12.56
CA ASP A 57 16.04 14.21 13.20
C ASP A 57 14.63 14.79 12.96
N LEU A 58 13.64 13.92 13.04
CA LEU A 58 12.24 14.28 12.78
C LEU A 58 11.65 15.18 13.86
N GLN A 59 12.01 14.97 15.13
CA GLN A 59 11.47 15.76 16.23
C GLN A 59 11.82 17.24 16.07
N THR A 60 13.10 17.55 15.86
CA THR A 60 13.57 18.92 15.60
C THR A 60 12.90 19.52 14.37
N ALA A 61 12.72 18.73 13.29
CA ALA A 61 12.02 19.18 12.10
C ALA A 61 10.58 19.62 12.40
N ILE A 62 9.82 18.83 13.14
CA ILE A 62 8.44 19.16 13.52
C ILE A 62 8.40 20.43 14.39
N GLU A 63 9.26 20.51 15.42
CA GLU A 63 9.28 21.61 16.39
C GLU A 63 9.65 22.96 15.73
N GLN A 64 10.60 22.96 14.79
CA GLN A 64 11.05 24.18 14.14
C GLN A 64 10.16 24.64 12.97
N THR A 65 9.46 23.72 12.31
CA THR A 65 8.65 24.06 11.13
C THR A 65 7.18 24.32 11.46
N ASN A 66 6.70 23.85 12.62
CA ASN A 66 5.29 23.89 12.99
C ASN A 66 4.40 23.35 11.84
N CYS A 67 4.74 22.13 11.37
CA CYS A 67 4.10 21.52 10.21
C CYS A 67 2.71 20.95 10.53
N ASP A 68 1.84 20.91 9.51
CA ASP A 68 0.50 20.33 9.59
C ASP A 68 0.50 18.79 9.45
N ALA A 69 1.47 18.26 8.70
CA ALA A 69 1.61 16.83 8.46
C ALA A 69 3.06 16.39 8.28
N VAL A 70 3.30 15.10 8.58
CA VAL A 70 4.54 14.39 8.26
C VAL A 70 4.26 13.30 7.24
N ILE A 71 5.06 13.25 6.17
CA ILE A 71 5.12 12.09 5.27
C ILE A 71 6.26 11.19 5.71
N VAL A 72 5.93 10.00 6.21
CA VAL A 72 6.90 9.00 6.67
C VAL A 72 7.28 8.10 5.49
N ALA A 73 8.51 8.25 5.01
CA ALA A 73 9.11 7.50 3.90
C ALA A 73 10.44 6.83 4.31
N THR A 74 10.59 6.55 5.60
CA THR A 74 11.70 5.79 6.20
C THR A 74 11.64 4.30 5.77
N PRO A 75 12.63 3.46 6.11
CA PRO A 75 12.47 2.02 6.02
C PRO A 75 11.27 1.50 6.82
N ALA A 76 10.62 0.42 6.35
CA ALA A 76 9.36 -0.09 6.90
C ALA A 76 9.40 -0.43 8.41
N ASP A 77 10.53 -0.90 8.90
CA ASP A 77 10.80 -1.19 10.31
C ASP A 77 10.87 0.06 11.19
N ARG A 78 10.97 1.25 10.58
CA ARG A 78 11.00 2.56 11.27
C ARG A 78 9.69 3.35 11.13
N HIS A 79 8.71 2.84 10.38
CA HIS A 79 7.43 3.53 10.17
C HIS A 79 6.70 3.78 11.49
N SER A 80 6.71 2.80 12.40
CA SER A 80 6.07 2.93 13.71
C SER A 80 6.70 4.03 14.56
N GLU A 81 8.03 4.04 14.67
CA GLU A 81 8.77 5.04 15.42
C GLU A 81 8.51 6.46 14.89
N ALA A 82 8.70 6.68 13.59
CA ALA A 82 8.51 7.99 12.97
C ALA A 82 7.05 8.49 13.06
N SER A 83 6.08 7.59 12.88
CA SER A 83 4.66 7.94 13.02
C SER A 83 4.32 8.34 14.45
N ASN A 84 4.83 7.62 15.46
CA ASN A 84 4.63 7.94 16.87
C ASN A 84 5.22 9.29 17.25
N VAL A 85 6.39 9.66 16.72
CA VAL A 85 7.01 10.98 16.95
C VAL A 85 6.08 12.10 16.48
N ALA A 86 5.50 12.00 15.30
CA ALA A 86 4.58 13.00 14.75
C ALA A 86 3.23 13.02 15.49
N LEU A 87 2.59 11.88 15.63
CA LEU A 87 1.27 11.75 16.26
C LEU A 87 1.27 12.21 17.72
N SER A 88 2.33 11.91 18.49
CA SER A 88 2.46 12.37 19.89
C SER A 88 2.51 13.90 20.02
N ARG A 89 2.81 14.61 18.93
CA ARG A 89 2.80 16.07 18.84
C ARG A 89 1.53 16.65 18.21
N GLY A 90 0.54 15.79 17.97
CA GLY A 90 -0.71 16.22 17.33
C GLY A 90 -0.55 16.55 15.84
N VAL A 91 0.46 16.02 15.17
CA VAL A 91 0.73 16.24 13.76
C VAL A 91 0.22 15.05 12.93
N ALA A 92 -0.52 15.33 11.87
CA ALA A 92 -1.06 14.30 10.97
C ALA A 92 0.04 13.51 10.27
N VAL A 93 -0.26 12.26 9.91
CA VAL A 93 0.73 11.37 9.28
C VAL A 93 0.20 10.79 7.98
N LEU A 94 1.01 10.84 6.94
CA LEU A 94 0.91 9.99 5.76
C LEU A 94 2.12 9.06 5.76
N VAL A 95 1.90 7.77 5.95
CA VAL A 95 3.00 6.79 6.01
C VAL A 95 3.07 5.93 4.74
N GLU A 96 4.29 5.67 4.27
CA GLU A 96 4.52 4.73 3.18
C GLU A 96 4.08 3.30 3.54
N LYS A 97 3.81 2.52 2.52
CA LYS A 97 3.53 1.09 2.69
C LYS A 97 4.84 0.27 2.80
N PRO A 98 4.83 -0.89 3.48
CA PRO A 98 3.72 -1.38 4.32
C PRO A 98 3.49 -0.45 5.51
N PHE A 99 2.28 -0.38 6.03
CA PHE A 99 1.98 0.49 7.17
C PHE A 99 2.97 0.29 8.32
N THR A 100 3.14 -0.97 8.70
CA THR A 100 4.18 -1.48 9.61
C THR A 100 4.56 -2.89 9.15
N THR A 101 5.44 -3.56 9.89
CA THR A 101 5.80 -4.98 9.66
C THR A 101 5.08 -5.94 10.61
N ASN A 102 4.12 -5.46 11.41
CA ASN A 102 3.27 -6.27 12.30
C ASN A 102 1.98 -5.53 12.64
N LEU A 103 0.93 -6.27 12.97
CA LEU A 103 -0.41 -5.73 13.24
C LEU A 103 -0.47 -4.94 14.56
N LYS A 104 0.30 -5.35 15.58
CA LYS A 104 0.32 -4.69 16.90
C LYS A 104 0.75 -3.23 16.80
N ASP A 105 1.84 -2.97 16.10
CA ASP A 105 2.36 -1.61 15.91
C ASP A 105 1.38 -0.76 15.10
N ALA A 106 0.78 -1.33 14.05
CA ALA A 106 -0.24 -0.65 13.26
C ALA A 106 -1.45 -0.23 14.12
N ALA A 107 -1.96 -1.13 14.95
CA ALA A 107 -3.06 -0.85 15.86
C ALA A 107 -2.69 0.23 16.90
N GLY A 108 -1.47 0.16 17.45
CA GLY A 108 -0.97 1.17 18.40
C GLY A 108 -0.92 2.57 17.79
N ILE A 109 -0.43 2.67 16.54
CA ILE A 109 -0.36 3.95 15.80
C ILE A 109 -1.78 4.50 15.54
N VAL A 110 -2.71 3.66 15.08
CA VAL A 110 -4.10 4.08 14.84
C VAL A 110 -4.75 4.58 16.13
N SER A 111 -4.61 3.82 17.22
CA SER A 111 -5.11 4.22 18.53
C SER A 111 -4.52 5.55 19.01
N LEU A 112 -3.23 5.81 18.75
CA LEU A 112 -2.60 7.09 19.08
C LEU A 112 -3.19 8.23 18.24
N ALA A 113 -3.34 8.05 16.93
CA ALA A 113 -3.93 9.04 16.03
C ALA A 113 -5.37 9.41 16.45
N GLU A 114 -6.16 8.39 16.85
CA GLU A 114 -7.52 8.60 17.35
C GLU A 114 -7.56 9.41 18.66
N ARG A 115 -6.68 9.08 19.62
CA ARG A 115 -6.56 9.86 20.87
C ARG A 115 -6.15 11.30 20.62
N GLN A 116 -5.23 11.52 19.68
CA GLN A 116 -4.76 12.85 19.31
C GLN A 116 -5.73 13.59 18.37
N ARG A 117 -6.75 12.90 17.84
CA ARG A 117 -7.73 13.43 16.87
C ARG A 117 -7.10 14.01 15.61
N VAL A 118 -6.04 13.37 15.15
CA VAL A 118 -5.36 13.74 13.90
C VAL A 118 -5.46 12.61 12.87
N PRO A 119 -5.57 12.95 11.58
CA PRO A 119 -5.65 11.93 10.55
C PRO A 119 -4.33 11.15 10.39
N ILE A 120 -4.48 9.85 10.13
CA ILE A 120 -3.39 9.00 9.66
C ILE A 120 -3.82 8.27 8.39
N LEU A 121 -2.99 8.37 7.34
CA LEU A 121 -3.18 7.75 6.04
C LEU A 121 -2.02 6.80 5.75
N VAL A 122 -2.31 5.74 4.98
CA VAL A 122 -1.29 4.83 4.45
C VAL A 122 -1.23 4.96 2.94
N ALA A 123 -0.03 5.06 2.37
CA ALA A 123 0.18 5.28 0.94
C ALA A 123 -0.11 4.02 0.10
N GLN A 124 -1.34 3.51 0.15
CA GLN A 124 -1.81 2.37 -0.64
C GLN A 124 -2.17 2.81 -2.07
N ASN A 125 -1.16 3.24 -2.81
CA ASN A 125 -1.29 3.83 -4.13
C ASN A 125 -1.93 2.90 -5.19
N PHE A 126 -1.84 1.55 -5.02
CA PHE A 126 -2.45 0.61 -5.96
C PHE A 126 -3.97 0.76 -6.06
N ARG A 127 -4.66 1.17 -4.99
CA ARG A 127 -6.10 1.50 -5.04
C ARG A 127 -6.40 2.47 -6.17
N TYR A 128 -5.51 3.44 -6.40
CA TYR A 128 -5.72 4.55 -7.32
C TYR A 128 -5.15 4.29 -8.71
N MET A 129 -4.46 3.18 -8.94
CA MET A 129 -4.07 2.76 -10.28
C MET A 129 -5.30 2.63 -11.18
N ARG A 130 -5.17 3.12 -12.41
CA ARG A 130 -6.28 3.17 -13.39
C ARG A 130 -6.95 1.81 -13.59
N ALA A 131 -6.20 0.72 -13.53
CA ALA A 131 -6.72 -0.62 -13.68
C ALA A 131 -7.68 -0.97 -12.53
N PHE A 132 -7.27 -0.79 -11.28
CA PHE A 132 -8.08 -1.09 -10.11
C PHE A 132 -9.29 -0.16 -9.96
N ARG A 133 -9.12 1.14 -10.21
CA ARG A 133 -10.26 2.08 -10.25
C ARG A 133 -11.29 1.70 -11.31
N THR A 134 -10.84 1.25 -12.48
CA THR A 134 -11.74 0.80 -13.54
C THR A 134 -12.44 -0.50 -13.16
N ALA A 135 -11.73 -1.45 -12.53
CA ALA A 135 -12.32 -2.70 -12.04
C ALA A 135 -13.38 -2.42 -10.98
N LYS A 136 -13.06 -1.57 -9.97
CA LYS A 136 -14.02 -1.14 -8.94
C LYS A 136 -15.28 -0.51 -9.55
N ARG A 137 -15.10 0.41 -10.49
CA ARG A 137 -16.23 1.05 -11.18
C ARG A 137 -17.13 0.04 -11.88
N LEU A 138 -16.57 -0.90 -12.67
CA LEU A 138 -17.34 -1.92 -13.37
C LEU A 138 -18.09 -2.85 -12.42
N ILE A 139 -17.49 -3.21 -11.29
CA ILE A 139 -18.14 -4.03 -10.26
C ILE A 139 -19.29 -3.24 -9.62
N ASN A 140 -19.07 -1.98 -9.24
CA ASN A 140 -20.10 -1.14 -8.62
C ASN A 140 -21.25 -0.81 -9.58
N GLU A 141 -20.99 -0.64 -10.88
CA GLU A 141 -22.01 -0.49 -11.92
C GLU A 141 -22.75 -1.81 -12.21
N GLY A 142 -22.36 -2.90 -11.56
CA GLY A 142 -22.97 -4.22 -11.71
C GLY A 142 -22.68 -4.88 -13.05
N ALA A 143 -21.65 -4.45 -13.80
CA ALA A 143 -21.31 -5.04 -15.10
C ALA A 143 -21.00 -6.54 -15.02
N LEU A 144 -20.40 -7.01 -13.90
CA LEU A 144 -20.11 -8.41 -13.68
C LEU A 144 -21.30 -9.19 -13.05
N GLY A 145 -22.30 -8.51 -12.51
CA GLY A 145 -23.27 -9.11 -11.59
C GLY A 145 -22.60 -9.46 -10.24
N ARG A 146 -23.14 -10.42 -9.51
CA ARG A 146 -22.53 -10.93 -8.27
C ARG A 146 -21.21 -11.60 -8.60
N VAL A 147 -20.10 -11.11 -8.03
CA VAL A 147 -18.78 -11.73 -8.13
C VAL A 147 -18.71 -12.92 -7.17
N GLY A 148 -18.18 -14.05 -7.59
CA GLY A 148 -18.07 -15.26 -6.78
C GLY A 148 -16.63 -15.76 -6.64
N ILE A 149 -15.82 -15.64 -7.72
CA ILE A 149 -14.44 -16.14 -7.71
C ILE A 149 -13.50 -15.04 -8.17
N VAL A 150 -12.36 -14.94 -7.48
CA VAL A 150 -11.26 -14.05 -7.86
C VAL A 150 -9.96 -14.84 -7.94
N THR A 151 -9.13 -14.55 -8.93
CA THR A 151 -7.74 -15.00 -9.00
C THR A 151 -6.86 -13.77 -9.05
N CYS A 152 -5.79 -13.74 -8.26
CA CYS A 152 -4.79 -12.67 -8.32
C CYS A 152 -3.40 -13.27 -8.23
N GLN A 153 -2.51 -12.87 -9.12
CA GLN A 153 -1.13 -13.36 -9.14
C GLN A 153 -0.14 -12.24 -9.45
N TYR A 154 1.04 -12.37 -8.85
CA TYR A 154 2.18 -11.48 -9.07
C TYR A 154 3.48 -12.27 -9.07
N TYR A 155 4.21 -12.24 -10.18
CA TYR A 155 5.49 -12.93 -10.34
C TYR A 155 6.54 -11.93 -10.79
N ALA A 156 7.66 -11.87 -10.08
CA ALA A 156 8.77 -10.99 -10.39
C ALA A 156 10.11 -11.72 -10.29
N VAL A 157 11.10 -11.19 -10.99
CA VAL A 157 12.47 -11.69 -10.91
C VAL A 157 13.23 -11.02 -9.77
N PRO A 158 14.20 -11.72 -9.11
CA PRO A 158 14.86 -11.21 -7.90
C PRO A 158 15.54 -9.85 -8.04
N HIS A 159 16.12 -9.54 -9.20
CA HIS A 159 16.85 -8.28 -9.43
C HIS A 159 15.94 -7.02 -9.47
N GLN A 160 14.64 -7.18 -9.38
CA GLN A 160 13.67 -6.09 -9.30
C GLN A 160 13.44 -5.60 -7.88
N MET A 161 14.03 -6.27 -6.88
CA MET A 161 13.87 -5.90 -5.47
C MET A 161 14.86 -4.82 -5.05
N SER A 162 14.41 -3.92 -4.15
CA SER A 162 15.34 -3.05 -3.44
C SER A 162 16.22 -3.85 -2.47
N ALA A 163 17.43 -3.35 -2.19
CA ALA A 163 18.33 -4.02 -1.25
C ALA A 163 17.71 -4.19 0.16
N SER A 164 16.90 -3.24 0.62
CA SER A 164 16.19 -3.32 1.90
C SER A 164 15.14 -4.44 1.93
N LEU A 165 14.46 -4.70 0.81
CA LEU A 165 13.51 -5.79 0.70
C LEU A 165 14.19 -7.16 0.54
N ALA A 166 15.32 -7.20 -0.16
CA ALA A 166 16.04 -8.45 -0.44
C ALA A 166 16.55 -9.15 0.82
N GLY A 167 16.80 -8.40 1.92
CA GLY A 167 17.22 -8.96 3.22
C GLY A 167 16.05 -9.30 4.16
N LEU A 168 14.81 -8.99 3.79
CA LEU A 168 13.66 -9.13 4.68
C LEU A 168 13.02 -10.52 4.56
N GLN A 169 12.72 -11.17 5.69
CA GLN A 169 11.86 -12.34 5.71
C GLN A 169 10.44 -11.98 5.26
N ASN A 170 9.79 -12.90 4.57
CA ASN A 170 8.48 -12.68 3.97
C ASN A 170 8.43 -11.45 3.05
N SER A 171 9.53 -11.25 2.30
CA SER A 171 9.75 -10.06 1.47
C SER A 171 8.63 -9.83 0.45
N VAL A 172 8.06 -10.88 -0.15
CA VAL A 172 6.95 -10.73 -1.09
C VAL A 172 5.68 -10.23 -0.41
N LEU A 173 5.43 -10.65 0.84
CA LEU A 173 4.27 -10.19 1.60
C LEU A 173 4.35 -8.68 1.85
N TRP A 174 5.44 -8.22 2.46
CA TRP A 174 5.61 -6.81 2.84
C TRP A 174 5.92 -5.90 1.64
N GLY A 175 6.59 -6.42 0.63
CA GLY A 175 6.95 -5.65 -0.56
C GLY A 175 5.79 -5.41 -1.53
N MET A 176 5.02 -6.45 -1.83
CA MET A 176 4.00 -6.41 -2.89
C MET A 176 2.64 -6.94 -2.47
N SER A 177 2.56 -8.04 -1.69
CA SER A 177 1.27 -8.65 -1.39
C SER A 177 0.35 -7.72 -0.62
N VAL A 178 0.87 -6.88 0.27
CA VAL A 178 0.08 -5.86 0.98
C VAL A 178 -0.64 -4.90 0.03
N HIS A 179 -0.05 -4.56 -1.12
CA HIS A 179 -0.71 -3.76 -2.15
C HIS A 179 -1.87 -4.52 -2.82
N HIS A 180 -1.64 -5.81 -3.15
CA HIS A 180 -2.64 -6.60 -3.86
C HIS A 180 -3.80 -6.98 -2.95
N LEU A 181 -3.52 -7.39 -1.71
CA LEU A 181 -4.54 -7.69 -0.70
C LEU A 181 -5.41 -6.47 -0.42
N ASP A 182 -4.78 -5.30 -0.28
CA ASP A 182 -5.46 -4.02 -0.14
C ASP A 182 -6.32 -3.67 -1.37
N ALA A 183 -5.74 -3.79 -2.57
CA ALA A 183 -6.45 -3.50 -3.81
C ALA A 183 -7.65 -4.44 -4.05
N LEU A 184 -7.55 -5.73 -3.68
CA LEU A 184 -8.67 -6.66 -3.76
C LEU A 184 -9.81 -6.24 -2.82
N ARG A 185 -9.51 -5.88 -1.55
CA ARG A 185 -10.50 -5.34 -0.61
C ARG A 185 -11.18 -4.09 -1.20
N TYR A 186 -10.38 -3.14 -1.68
CA TYR A 186 -10.85 -1.89 -2.27
C TYR A 186 -11.73 -2.11 -3.51
N VAL A 187 -11.33 -2.98 -4.43
CA VAL A 187 -12.05 -3.26 -5.67
C VAL A 187 -13.38 -3.96 -5.40
N LEU A 188 -13.38 -4.94 -4.51
CA LEU A 188 -14.57 -5.71 -4.14
C LEU A 188 -15.49 -4.94 -3.19
N GLY A 189 -14.95 -4.00 -2.39
CA GLY A 189 -15.69 -3.35 -1.30
C GLY A 189 -16.11 -4.37 -0.23
N LYS A 190 -15.28 -5.39 0.02
CA LYS A 190 -15.55 -6.52 0.91
C LYS A 190 -14.35 -6.85 1.77
N GLU A 191 -14.62 -7.34 2.99
CA GLU A 191 -13.58 -7.73 3.93
C GLU A 191 -13.27 -9.22 3.85
N VAL A 192 -12.01 -9.57 4.14
CA VAL A 192 -11.56 -10.95 4.25
C VAL A 192 -11.95 -11.48 5.64
N VAL A 193 -12.60 -12.65 5.66
CA VAL A 193 -13.06 -13.32 6.88
C VAL A 193 -12.42 -14.70 7.09
N GLY A 194 -11.56 -15.13 6.19
CA GLY A 194 -10.79 -16.38 6.33
C GLY A 194 -9.60 -16.41 5.39
N VAL A 195 -8.46 -16.85 5.90
CA VAL A 195 -7.20 -16.98 5.18
C VAL A 195 -6.59 -18.34 5.45
N THR A 196 -6.28 -19.08 4.40
CA THR A 196 -5.40 -20.25 4.43
C THR A 196 -4.23 -19.96 3.51
N ALA A 197 -3.00 -19.98 4.04
CA ALA A 197 -1.82 -19.55 3.30
C ALA A 197 -0.58 -20.39 3.58
N GLU A 198 0.33 -20.37 2.63
CA GLU A 198 1.70 -20.88 2.74
C GLU A 198 2.67 -19.78 2.32
N SER A 199 3.67 -19.53 3.17
CA SER A 199 4.83 -18.69 2.89
C SER A 199 6.06 -19.57 2.74
N PHE A 200 6.74 -19.50 1.59
CA PHE A 200 7.80 -20.43 1.24
C PHE A 200 8.85 -19.79 0.32
N THR A 201 9.91 -20.52 0.04
CA THR A 201 10.94 -20.17 -0.94
C THR A 201 10.94 -21.24 -2.02
N LEU A 202 11.07 -20.85 -3.29
CA LEU A 202 11.09 -21.81 -4.39
C LEU A 202 12.34 -22.70 -4.34
N PRO A 203 12.31 -23.94 -4.90
CA PRO A 203 13.45 -24.87 -4.84
C PRO A 203 14.76 -24.31 -5.42
N TRP A 204 14.68 -23.35 -6.32
CA TRP A 204 15.82 -22.64 -6.89
C TRP A 204 16.06 -21.26 -6.31
N GLY A 205 15.24 -20.86 -5.32
CA GLY A 205 15.29 -19.55 -4.70
C GLY A 205 16.58 -19.32 -3.90
N LYS A 206 17.00 -18.05 -3.86
CA LYS A 206 18.18 -17.59 -3.11
C LYS A 206 17.85 -16.48 -2.13
N LEU A 207 16.61 -16.06 -2.08
CA LEU A 207 16.14 -15.01 -1.15
C LEU A 207 15.88 -15.59 0.24
N PRO A 208 15.83 -14.76 1.29
CA PRO A 208 15.41 -15.18 2.61
C PRO A 208 14.04 -15.87 2.61
N PRO A 209 13.71 -16.68 3.64
CA PRO A 209 12.44 -17.40 3.73
C PRO A 209 11.23 -16.49 3.52
N GLY A 210 10.24 -16.98 2.75
CA GLY A 210 9.01 -16.25 2.46
C GLY A 210 9.11 -15.28 1.28
N ALA A 211 9.98 -15.55 0.31
CA ALA A 211 10.00 -14.83 -0.96
C ALA A 211 8.83 -15.19 -1.88
N SER A 212 8.04 -16.19 -1.51
CA SER A 212 6.83 -16.66 -2.20
C SER A 212 5.68 -16.82 -1.22
N LEU A 213 4.46 -16.54 -1.69
CA LEU A 213 3.22 -16.64 -0.92
C LEU A 213 2.11 -17.21 -1.78
N GLN A 214 1.40 -18.21 -1.26
CA GLN A 214 0.12 -18.66 -1.80
C GLN A 214 -0.95 -18.58 -0.73
N ALA A 215 -2.16 -18.11 -1.09
CA ALA A 215 -3.26 -17.99 -0.15
C ALA A 215 -4.62 -18.27 -0.81
N LEU A 216 -5.52 -18.87 -0.03
CA LEU A 216 -6.96 -18.92 -0.26
C LEU A 216 -7.60 -17.89 0.68
N LEU A 217 -8.35 -16.95 0.10
CA LEU A 217 -9.02 -15.89 0.82
C LEU A 217 -10.53 -16.06 0.72
N SER A 218 -11.20 -16.09 1.87
CA SER A 218 -12.65 -16.02 1.95
C SER A 218 -13.06 -14.59 2.28
N PHE A 219 -13.78 -13.96 1.38
CA PHE A 219 -14.39 -12.65 1.62
C PHE A 219 -15.82 -12.79 2.10
N THR A 220 -16.36 -11.72 2.67
CA THR A 220 -17.80 -11.59 2.86
C THR A 220 -18.56 -11.80 1.55
N ASP A 221 -19.88 -12.03 1.61
CA ASP A 221 -20.74 -12.32 0.44
C ASP A 221 -20.33 -13.58 -0.35
N GLU A 222 -19.66 -14.53 0.33
CA GLU A 222 -19.25 -15.83 -0.24
C GLU A 222 -18.24 -15.74 -1.40
N ILE A 223 -17.54 -14.62 -1.58
CA ILE A 223 -16.50 -14.52 -2.58
C ILE A 223 -15.27 -15.34 -2.12
N ARG A 224 -14.70 -16.11 -3.04
CA ARG A 224 -13.48 -16.89 -2.84
C ARG A 224 -12.39 -16.39 -3.77
N ALA A 225 -11.20 -16.15 -3.21
CA ALA A 225 -10.07 -15.71 -4.00
C ALA A 225 -8.86 -16.63 -3.81
N THR A 226 -8.12 -16.84 -4.90
CA THR A 226 -6.77 -17.40 -4.87
C THR A 226 -5.78 -16.28 -5.09
N TYR A 227 -4.73 -16.26 -4.28
CA TYR A 227 -3.62 -15.34 -4.40
C TYR A 227 -2.31 -16.12 -4.52
N SER A 228 -1.43 -15.72 -5.44
CA SER A 228 -0.10 -16.30 -5.59
C SER A 228 0.90 -15.21 -5.96
N ALA A 229 2.01 -15.13 -5.23
CA ALA A 229 3.06 -14.15 -5.50
C ALA A 229 4.44 -14.73 -5.25
N THR A 230 5.42 -14.30 -6.05
CA THR A 230 6.83 -14.64 -5.83
C THR A 230 7.75 -13.55 -6.36
N TYR A 231 8.89 -13.37 -5.69
CA TYR A 231 10.04 -12.64 -6.19
C TYR A 231 11.11 -13.53 -6.84
N GLU A 232 10.84 -14.82 -6.97
CA GLU A 232 11.82 -15.81 -7.47
C GLU A 232 11.39 -16.42 -8.81
N SER A 233 10.64 -15.67 -9.63
CA SER A 233 10.25 -16.11 -10.96
C SER A 233 11.45 -16.22 -11.91
N SER A 234 11.42 -17.17 -12.82
CA SER A 234 12.50 -17.47 -13.79
C SER A 234 12.49 -16.60 -15.05
N GLY A 235 11.96 -15.45 -15.01
CA GLY A 235 12.41 -14.32 -15.79
C GLY A 235 11.98 -14.05 -17.21
N HIS A 236 11.24 -14.78 -17.98
CA HIS A 236 10.65 -14.25 -19.22
C HIS A 236 9.16 -13.98 -19.04
N GLN A 237 8.86 -12.74 -18.73
CA GLN A 237 7.50 -12.28 -18.62
C GLN A 237 7.12 -11.51 -19.88
N PHE A 238 6.06 -11.97 -20.51
CA PHE A 238 5.65 -11.58 -21.85
C PHE A 238 5.34 -10.07 -21.99
N PHE A 239 5.09 -9.36 -20.89
CA PHE A 239 4.46 -8.06 -20.96
C PHE A 239 5.19 -6.91 -20.29
N GLU A 240 6.06 -7.08 -19.31
CA GLU A 240 6.79 -5.97 -18.67
C GLU A 240 8.04 -6.40 -17.89
N ARG A 241 9.15 -5.76 -18.13
CA ARG A 241 10.42 -5.63 -17.35
C ARG A 241 10.62 -6.58 -16.14
N GLY A 242 10.32 -7.88 -16.28
CA GLY A 242 10.55 -8.86 -15.23
C GLY A 242 9.48 -8.92 -14.12
N GLN A 243 8.30 -8.32 -14.34
CA GLN A 243 7.15 -8.41 -13.44
C GLN A 243 5.89 -8.76 -14.21
N GLU A 244 5.10 -9.70 -13.66
CA GLU A 244 3.80 -10.06 -14.18
C GLU A 244 2.73 -9.83 -13.10
N PHE A 245 1.70 -9.06 -13.43
CA PHE A 245 0.50 -8.92 -12.61
C PHE A 245 -0.71 -9.34 -13.41
N TYR A 246 -1.53 -10.18 -12.80
CA TYR A 246 -2.80 -10.59 -13.36
C TYR A 246 -3.85 -10.77 -12.26
N ALA A 247 -5.05 -10.24 -12.49
CA ALA A 247 -6.21 -10.54 -11.68
C ALA A 247 -7.42 -10.86 -12.55
N ARG A 248 -8.28 -11.78 -12.09
CA ARG A 248 -9.51 -12.17 -12.75
C ARG A 248 -10.66 -12.15 -11.75
N PHE A 249 -11.74 -11.48 -12.12
CA PHE A 249 -12.96 -11.39 -11.35
C PHE A 249 -14.08 -12.09 -12.14
N VAL A 250 -14.55 -13.21 -11.62
CA VAL A 250 -15.62 -14.00 -12.24
C VAL A 250 -16.94 -13.66 -11.59
N GLY A 251 -17.83 -13.05 -12.35
CA GLY A 251 -19.17 -12.69 -11.91
C GLY A 251 -20.27 -13.47 -12.65
N LYS A 252 -21.50 -13.37 -12.15
CA LYS A 252 -22.67 -14.06 -12.72
C LYS A 252 -22.95 -13.69 -14.19
N ARG A 253 -22.62 -12.45 -14.60
CA ARG A 253 -22.93 -11.93 -15.94
C ARG A 253 -21.72 -11.80 -16.84
N ALA A 254 -20.55 -11.57 -16.26
CA ALA A 254 -19.31 -11.36 -17.00
C ALA A 254 -18.07 -11.69 -16.17
N THR A 255 -16.97 -11.95 -16.86
CA THR A 255 -15.64 -12.08 -16.28
C THR A 255 -14.78 -10.90 -16.70
N LEU A 256 -14.11 -10.27 -15.73
CA LEU A 256 -13.15 -9.20 -15.96
C LEU A 256 -11.72 -9.73 -15.76
N HIS A 257 -10.89 -9.60 -16.79
CA HIS A 257 -9.46 -9.86 -16.73
C HIS A 257 -8.72 -8.51 -16.58
N VAL A 258 -7.86 -8.41 -15.59
CA VAL A 258 -7.08 -7.21 -15.27
C VAL A 258 -5.61 -7.57 -15.39
N PHE A 259 -4.95 -6.97 -16.36
CA PHE A 259 -3.50 -6.99 -16.52
C PHE A 259 -2.95 -5.61 -16.13
N GLN A 260 -1.67 -5.49 -15.97
CA GLN A 260 -1.06 -4.21 -15.59
C GLN A 260 -1.44 -3.07 -16.55
N ARG A 261 -1.53 -3.33 -17.85
CA ARG A 261 -1.88 -2.33 -18.88
C ARG A 261 -3.24 -2.50 -19.52
N TRP A 262 -3.89 -3.64 -19.40
CA TRP A 262 -5.07 -4.01 -20.15
C TRP A 262 -6.17 -4.53 -19.24
N LEU A 263 -7.42 -4.21 -19.59
CA LEU A 263 -8.59 -4.85 -19.00
C LEU A 263 -9.44 -5.40 -20.12
N ILE A 264 -9.86 -6.66 -19.97
CA ILE A 264 -10.72 -7.35 -20.94
C ILE A 264 -11.98 -7.79 -20.21
N LEU A 265 -13.14 -7.40 -20.73
CA LEU A 265 -14.44 -7.84 -20.22
C LEU A 265 -15.01 -8.89 -21.17
N CYS A 266 -15.32 -10.07 -20.61
CA CYS A 266 -15.96 -11.21 -21.29
C CYS A 266 -17.37 -11.35 -20.76
N GLU A 267 -18.36 -10.96 -21.57
CA GLU A 267 -19.79 -11.08 -21.24
C GLU A 267 -20.37 -12.32 -21.91
N ASN A 268 -21.32 -12.99 -21.25
CA ASN A 268 -21.97 -14.17 -21.82
C ASN A 268 -22.62 -13.84 -23.19
N GLY A 269 -22.34 -14.66 -24.20
CA GLY A 269 -22.88 -14.51 -25.54
C GLY A 269 -22.32 -13.36 -26.38
N LYS A 270 -21.25 -12.67 -25.89
CA LYS A 270 -20.58 -11.58 -26.61
C LYS A 270 -19.10 -11.87 -26.82
N LEU A 271 -18.51 -11.24 -27.82
CA LEU A 271 -17.06 -11.27 -27.99
C LEU A 271 -16.35 -10.51 -26.85
N PRO A 272 -15.19 -11.00 -26.41
CA PRO A 272 -14.36 -10.27 -25.45
C PRO A 272 -14.04 -8.87 -25.94
N ARG A 273 -14.14 -7.88 -25.05
CA ARG A 273 -13.82 -6.49 -25.39
C ARG A 273 -12.79 -5.87 -24.50
N LEU A 274 -11.91 -5.07 -25.09
CA LEU A 274 -10.97 -4.25 -24.34
C LEU A 274 -11.74 -3.13 -23.62
N VAL A 275 -11.47 -2.98 -22.31
CA VAL A 275 -12.07 -1.91 -21.52
C VAL A 275 -11.14 -0.71 -21.53
N ARG A 276 -11.66 0.44 -21.93
CA ARG A 276 -10.91 1.71 -21.84
C ARG A 276 -10.71 2.07 -20.37
N ARG A 277 -9.46 2.21 -19.95
CA ARG A 277 -9.13 2.78 -18.65
C ARG A 277 -9.45 4.28 -18.68
N GLY A 278 -10.05 4.80 -17.64
CA GLY A 278 -10.30 6.23 -17.50
C GLY A 278 -9.03 7.09 -17.74
N ALA A 279 -9.17 8.36 -18.06
CA ALA A 279 -8.04 9.26 -18.24
C ALA A 279 -7.16 9.32 -16.98
N ARG A 280 -5.83 9.42 -17.16
CA ARG A 280 -4.92 9.73 -16.06
C ARG A 280 -4.94 11.25 -15.87
N LYS A 281 -5.72 11.72 -14.91
CA LYS A 281 -5.77 13.14 -14.56
C LYS A 281 -4.70 13.50 -13.52
N LEU A 282 -4.46 12.60 -12.59
CA LEU A 282 -3.54 12.78 -11.45
C LEU A 282 -2.69 11.51 -11.26
N THR A 283 -1.55 11.65 -10.60
CA THR A 283 -0.76 10.53 -10.09
C THR A 283 -1.51 9.85 -8.95
N GLU A 284 -1.16 8.63 -8.63
CA GLU A 284 -1.70 7.89 -7.51
C GLU A 284 -1.36 8.59 -6.18
N GLU A 285 -0.14 9.09 -6.05
CA GLU A 285 0.35 9.89 -4.91
C GLU A 285 -0.42 11.19 -4.77
N ARG A 286 -0.73 11.87 -5.87
CA ARG A 286 -1.53 13.10 -5.82
C ARG A 286 -2.94 12.85 -5.32
N ILE A 287 -3.56 11.74 -5.69
CA ILE A 287 -4.89 11.38 -5.16
C ILE A 287 -4.82 11.17 -3.64
N ILE A 288 -3.72 10.61 -3.12
CA ILE A 288 -3.50 10.43 -1.69
C ILE A 288 -3.32 11.79 -1.00
N LEU A 289 -2.53 12.69 -1.58
CA LEU A 289 -2.39 14.06 -1.06
C LEU A 289 -3.75 14.80 -1.02
N ASP A 290 -4.55 14.70 -2.09
CA ASP A 290 -5.89 15.31 -2.10
C ASP A 290 -6.81 14.74 -1.00
N GLN A 291 -6.60 13.51 -0.55
CA GLN A 291 -7.32 12.93 0.59
C GLN A 291 -6.76 13.43 1.93
N LEU A 292 -5.44 13.59 2.05
CA LEU A 292 -4.82 14.17 3.24
C LEU A 292 -5.29 15.62 3.45
N GLU A 293 -5.34 16.42 2.37
CA GLU A 293 -5.88 17.78 2.42
C GLU A 293 -7.31 17.79 2.93
N ARG A 294 -8.19 16.96 2.34
CA ARG A 294 -9.60 16.89 2.77
C ARG A 294 -9.74 16.42 4.22
N ALA A 295 -8.91 15.50 4.66
CA ALA A 295 -8.92 15.04 6.05
C ALA A 295 -8.52 16.17 7.02
N LEU A 296 -7.48 16.95 6.69
CA LEU A 296 -7.01 18.07 7.51
C LEU A 296 -7.97 19.25 7.51
N VAL A 297 -8.52 19.59 6.34
CA VAL A 297 -9.34 20.82 6.20
C VAL A 297 -10.81 20.58 6.54
N SER A 298 -11.33 19.40 6.22
CA SER A 298 -12.78 19.12 6.30
C SER A 298 -13.13 17.94 7.20
N GLY A 299 -12.15 17.27 7.81
CA GLY A 299 -12.37 16.11 8.68
C GLY A 299 -12.95 14.89 7.95
N VAL A 300 -12.87 14.84 6.63
CA VAL A 300 -13.39 13.71 5.85
C VAL A 300 -12.44 12.52 5.98
N GLU A 301 -12.96 11.38 6.43
CA GLU A 301 -12.19 10.14 6.55
C GLU A 301 -11.65 9.70 5.19
N PRO A 302 -10.32 9.50 5.04
CA PRO A 302 -9.73 9.07 3.78
C PRO A 302 -10.03 7.59 3.48
N ASP A 303 -10.15 7.23 2.20
CA ASP A 303 -10.29 5.83 1.78
C ASP A 303 -9.10 4.96 2.22
N CYS A 304 -7.90 5.56 2.30
CA CYS A 304 -6.66 4.91 2.71
C CYS A 304 -6.26 5.29 4.15
N SER A 305 -7.25 5.48 5.04
CA SER A 305 -6.96 5.77 6.46
C SER A 305 -6.20 4.63 7.13
N GLY A 306 -5.49 4.93 8.21
CA GLY A 306 -4.85 3.91 9.04
C GLY A 306 -5.85 2.88 9.54
N ARG A 307 -7.06 3.32 9.93
CA ARG A 307 -8.15 2.43 10.38
C ARG A 307 -8.57 1.44 9.29
N ASP A 308 -8.79 1.90 8.06
CA ASP A 308 -9.09 0.99 6.95
C ASP A 308 -7.92 0.05 6.66
N ASN A 309 -6.69 0.55 6.75
CA ASN A 309 -5.51 -0.26 6.46
C ASN A 309 -5.22 -1.33 7.53
N LEU A 310 -5.73 -1.20 8.77
CA LEU A 310 -5.68 -2.28 9.75
C LEU A 310 -6.31 -3.56 9.21
N GLN A 311 -7.34 -3.48 8.40
CA GLN A 311 -7.94 -4.66 7.74
C GLN A 311 -6.94 -5.34 6.80
N THR A 312 -6.16 -4.58 6.04
CA THR A 312 -5.10 -5.13 5.18
C THR A 312 -3.98 -5.73 6.00
N MET A 313 -3.57 -5.07 7.08
CA MET A 313 -2.54 -5.59 8.00
C MET A 313 -2.98 -6.89 8.67
N ALA A 314 -4.25 -6.99 9.07
CA ALA A 314 -4.82 -8.21 9.64
C ALA A 314 -4.82 -9.38 8.63
N VAL A 315 -5.11 -9.12 7.35
CA VAL A 315 -4.99 -10.14 6.30
C VAL A 315 -3.54 -10.58 6.11
N ALA A 316 -2.58 -9.64 6.13
CA ALA A 316 -1.16 -9.97 6.03
C ALA A 316 -0.69 -10.82 7.21
N GLU A 317 -1.06 -10.44 8.44
CA GLU A 317 -0.77 -11.22 9.65
C GLU A 317 -1.44 -12.60 9.60
N ALA A 318 -2.69 -12.69 9.13
CA ALA A 318 -3.39 -13.96 8.97
C ALA A 318 -2.69 -14.90 7.97
N CYS A 319 -2.08 -14.36 6.91
CA CYS A 319 -1.26 -15.17 5.99
C CYS A 319 -0.06 -15.80 6.72
N LEU A 320 0.65 -15.03 7.56
CA LEU A 320 1.80 -15.53 8.32
C LEU A 320 1.39 -16.55 9.38
N ARG A 321 0.35 -16.25 10.16
CA ARG A 321 -0.15 -17.18 11.16
C ARG A 321 -0.69 -18.46 10.53
N SER A 322 -1.41 -18.37 9.43
CA SER A 322 -1.92 -19.55 8.71
C SER A 322 -0.78 -20.45 8.22
N ALA A 323 0.26 -19.85 7.65
CA ALA A 323 1.45 -20.58 7.19
C ALA A 323 2.16 -21.32 8.34
N THR A 324 2.18 -20.72 9.53
CA THR A 324 2.84 -21.29 10.73
C THR A 324 1.95 -22.32 11.43
N GLU A 325 0.68 -21.99 11.65
CA GLU A 325 -0.25 -22.79 12.43
C GLU A 325 -0.95 -23.89 11.61
N ARG A 326 -0.77 -23.88 10.27
CA ARG A 326 -1.35 -24.87 9.35
C ARG A 326 -2.88 -24.97 9.42
N ARG A 327 -3.56 -23.84 9.67
CA ARG A 327 -5.02 -23.76 9.73
C ARG A 327 -5.52 -22.47 9.10
N SER A 328 -6.82 -22.40 8.87
CA SER A 328 -7.47 -21.14 8.46
C SER A 328 -7.49 -20.15 9.61
N ILE A 329 -7.19 -18.89 9.32
CA ILE A 329 -7.20 -17.77 10.27
C ILE A 329 -8.24 -16.73 9.83
N ASN A 330 -9.04 -16.27 10.79
CA ASN A 330 -9.96 -15.15 10.55
C ASN A 330 -9.26 -13.82 10.90
N PRO A 331 -9.02 -12.93 9.93
CA PRO A 331 -8.37 -11.64 10.21
C PRO A 331 -9.12 -10.77 11.22
N GLN A 332 -10.45 -10.91 11.33
CA GLN A 332 -11.23 -10.11 12.28
C GLN A 332 -10.97 -10.52 13.73
N GLU A 333 -10.65 -11.79 13.98
CA GLU A 333 -10.24 -12.24 15.32
C GLU A 333 -8.92 -11.60 15.74
N LEU A 334 -7.96 -11.46 14.80
CA LEU A 334 -6.68 -10.81 15.06
C LEU A 334 -6.85 -9.32 15.41
N LEU A 335 -7.76 -8.63 14.76
CA LEU A 335 -8.04 -7.23 15.09
C LEU A 335 -8.63 -7.06 16.49
N ASN A 336 -9.40 -8.03 16.96
CA ASN A 336 -9.97 -7.99 18.30
C ASN A 336 -8.93 -8.18 19.43
N GLU A 337 -7.75 -8.76 19.11
CA GLU A 337 -6.64 -8.87 20.06
C GLU A 337 -6.04 -7.49 20.43
N TYR A 338 -6.29 -6.44 19.63
CA TYR A 338 -5.66 -5.11 19.77
C TYR A 338 -6.67 -3.95 19.90
N ARG A 339 -7.93 -4.27 20.14
CA ARG A 339 -9.01 -3.29 20.41
C ARG A 339 -9.12 -2.90 21.86
#